data_c6f334a5c46004d8a759b36d7bf668bd
#
_entry.id   c6f334a5c46004d8a759b36d7bf668bd
#
_cell.length_a   1.000
_cell.length_b   1.000
_cell.length_c   1.000
_cell.angle_alpha   90.00
_cell.angle_beta   90.00
_cell.angle_gamma   90.00
#
_symmetry.space_group_name_H-M   'P 1'
#
loop_
_entity.id
_entity.type
_entity.pdbx_description
1 polymer ?
#
loop_
_entity_poly.entity_id
_entity_poly.type
_entity_poly.pdbx_seq_one_letter_code
_entity_poly.pdbx_strand_id
1 'polypeptide(L)'
;MARRILAALWAAVSLIGCLTAVTEAVEVSAAAAVLMDADSGRLLYDKNGEKRMLIASTTKLMTALVALEQGGLQQEITVTGGHMAEGSSMYLRPGEKLTLETLLYGLLLSSGNDAALAVTECMGGTVPFVARMNEKAAELGMENTHFANPNGLDDEAHYSTAEDMAKLAAAAMDDPVLRRVASTRTARIGGRTLTNHNKLLSRVEGCVGLKTGYTKAAGRTLVSCAERDGVRLVAVTLQDGDDWNDHASLYEQGFRVLRPVKAVERGLHLAAERAIRGG
;
A
#
# COMPACT_ATOMS: atom_id res chain seq x y z
N MET A 1 -8.12 -32.48 -59.63
CA MET A 1 -7.85 -31.12 -58.97
C MET A 1 -8.78 -30.79 -57.82
N ALA A 2 -10.01 -31.25 -57.80
CA ALA A 2 -10.99 -30.90 -56.72
C ALA A 2 -10.66 -31.43 -55.29
N ARG A 3 -9.92 -32.54 -55.15
CA ARG A 3 -9.58 -33.11 -53.83
C ARG A 3 -8.47 -32.40 -53.07
N ARG A 4 -7.69 -31.53 -53.69
CA ARG A 4 -6.61 -30.73 -53.03
C ARG A 4 -7.11 -29.39 -52.51
N ILE A 5 -8.25 -28.91 -52.96
CA ILE A 5 -8.84 -27.64 -52.54
C ILE A 5 -9.66 -27.81 -51.24
N LEU A 6 -10.27 -28.99 -51.01
CA LEU A 6 -11.00 -29.25 -49.77
C LEU A 6 -10.09 -29.46 -48.56
N ALA A 7 -8.86 -29.93 -48.74
CA ALA A 7 -7.92 -30.11 -47.61
C ALA A 7 -7.32 -28.78 -47.11
N ALA A 8 -7.23 -27.76 -47.99
CA ALA A 8 -6.72 -26.45 -47.63
C ALA A 8 -7.77 -25.59 -46.86
N LEU A 9 -9.07 -25.81 -47.06
CA LEU A 9 -10.14 -25.12 -46.37
C LEU A 9 -10.34 -25.63 -44.93
N TRP A 10 -10.02 -26.89 -44.63
CA TRP A 10 -10.11 -27.44 -43.29
C TRP A 10 -8.94 -27.04 -42.37
N ALA A 11 -7.79 -26.74 -42.92
CA ALA A 11 -6.63 -26.26 -42.19
C ALA A 11 -6.75 -24.77 -41.77
N ALA A 12 -7.56 -23.98 -42.51
CA ALA A 12 -7.74 -22.54 -42.19
C ALA A 12 -8.80 -22.26 -41.12
N VAL A 13 -9.71 -23.20 -40.83
CA VAL A 13 -10.77 -23.05 -39.84
C VAL A 13 -10.32 -23.48 -38.43
N SER A 14 -9.20 -24.21 -38.32
CA SER A 14 -8.69 -24.70 -37.00
C SER A 14 -7.77 -23.71 -36.27
N LEU A 15 -7.52 -22.53 -36.81
CA LEU A 15 -6.56 -21.58 -36.23
C LEU A 15 -7.21 -20.29 -35.68
N ILE A 16 -8.54 -20.21 -35.55
CA ILE A 16 -9.24 -19.06 -34.93
C ILE A 16 -10.04 -19.54 -33.72
N GLY A 17 -9.43 -20.42 -32.94
CA GLY A 17 -9.79 -20.67 -31.57
C GLY A 17 -8.90 -19.86 -30.64
N CYS A 18 -8.78 -18.55 -30.86
CA CYS A 18 -8.25 -17.66 -29.83
C CYS A 18 -9.27 -17.69 -28.71
N LEU A 19 -9.04 -18.57 -27.72
CA LEU A 19 -9.74 -18.48 -26.44
C LEU A 19 -9.43 -17.09 -25.88
N THR A 20 -10.29 -16.14 -26.16
CA THR A 20 -10.46 -14.98 -25.31
C THR A 20 -11.01 -15.55 -24.00
N ALA A 21 -10.11 -15.91 -23.08
CA ALA A 21 -10.47 -16.01 -21.70
C ALA A 21 -11.04 -14.64 -21.35
N VAL A 22 -12.36 -14.52 -21.30
CA VAL A 22 -13.04 -13.38 -20.71
C VAL A 22 -12.62 -13.45 -19.24
N THR A 23 -11.57 -12.71 -18.90
CA THR A 23 -11.29 -12.46 -17.50
C THR A 23 -12.44 -11.61 -17.03
N GLU A 24 -13.36 -12.20 -16.25
CA GLU A 24 -14.37 -11.42 -15.55
C GLU A 24 -13.63 -10.28 -14.84
N ALA A 25 -14.02 -9.05 -15.17
CA ALA A 25 -13.46 -7.88 -14.52
C ALA A 25 -13.82 -7.98 -13.03
N VAL A 26 -12.82 -7.86 -12.15
CA VAL A 26 -13.09 -7.79 -10.71
C VAL A 26 -13.93 -6.55 -10.46
N GLU A 27 -15.11 -6.73 -9.88
CA GLU A 27 -15.89 -5.63 -9.33
C GLU A 27 -15.55 -5.48 -7.84
N VAL A 28 -15.17 -4.28 -7.44
CA VAL A 28 -14.94 -3.93 -6.03
C VAL A 28 -16.01 -2.99 -5.52
N SER A 29 -16.36 -3.11 -4.25
CA SER A 29 -17.38 -2.26 -3.60
C SER A 29 -16.87 -0.85 -3.28
N ALA A 30 -15.56 -0.64 -3.30
CA ALA A 30 -14.92 0.62 -3.03
C ALA A 30 -15.36 1.74 -3.98
N ALA A 31 -15.44 2.98 -3.48
CA ALA A 31 -15.70 4.17 -4.29
C ALA A 31 -14.50 4.53 -5.19
N ALA A 32 -13.28 4.25 -4.73
CA ALA A 32 -12.06 4.32 -5.53
C ALA A 32 -11.14 3.15 -5.16
N ALA A 33 -10.49 2.55 -6.16
CA ALA A 33 -9.57 1.44 -5.96
C ALA A 33 -8.52 1.36 -7.06
N VAL A 34 -7.30 0.94 -6.70
CA VAL A 34 -6.25 0.58 -7.65
C VAL A 34 -5.55 -0.70 -7.22
N LEU A 35 -5.05 -1.44 -8.22
CA LEU A 35 -4.04 -2.47 -8.06
C LEU A 35 -2.84 -2.08 -8.91
N MET A 36 -1.66 -2.01 -8.32
CA MET A 36 -0.43 -1.57 -8.96
C MET A 36 0.67 -2.62 -8.81
N ASP A 37 1.41 -2.87 -9.87
CA ASP A 37 2.71 -3.53 -9.80
C ASP A 37 3.70 -2.55 -9.15
N ALA A 38 4.18 -2.89 -7.96
CA ALA A 38 4.99 -1.98 -7.14
C ALA A 38 6.35 -1.66 -7.76
N ASP A 39 6.90 -2.58 -8.57
CA ASP A 39 8.24 -2.42 -9.13
C ASP A 39 8.23 -1.57 -10.42
N SER A 40 7.19 -1.66 -11.23
CA SER A 40 7.05 -0.89 -12.47
C SER A 40 6.17 0.36 -12.35
N GLY A 41 5.37 0.48 -11.28
CA GLY A 41 4.35 1.52 -11.14
C GLY A 41 3.13 1.33 -12.05
N ARG A 42 3.03 0.21 -12.78
CA ARG A 42 1.94 -0.04 -13.73
C ARG A 42 0.65 -0.39 -13.01
N LEU A 43 -0.42 0.33 -13.32
CA LEU A 43 -1.76 -0.02 -12.85
C LEU A 43 -2.29 -1.26 -13.59
N LEU A 44 -2.77 -2.23 -12.83
CA LEU A 44 -3.41 -3.46 -13.30
C LEU A 44 -4.92 -3.40 -13.16
N TYR A 45 -5.39 -2.57 -12.24
CA TYR A 45 -6.79 -2.25 -12.01
C TYR A 45 -6.91 -0.78 -11.60
N ASP A 46 -7.91 -0.11 -12.11
CA ASP A 46 -8.24 1.27 -11.78
C ASP A 46 -9.76 1.48 -11.75
N LYS A 47 -10.23 2.00 -10.63
CA LYS A 47 -11.59 2.50 -10.43
C LYS A 47 -11.50 3.84 -9.73
N ASN A 48 -11.67 4.93 -10.46
CA ASN A 48 -11.60 6.30 -9.91
C ASN A 48 -10.28 6.58 -9.15
N GLY A 49 -9.15 6.01 -9.60
CA GLY A 49 -7.86 6.01 -8.90
C GLY A 49 -7.33 7.40 -8.59
N GLU A 50 -7.63 8.40 -9.41
CA GLU A 50 -7.23 9.81 -9.25
C GLU A 50 -8.22 10.66 -8.43
N LYS A 51 -9.36 10.10 -8.00
CA LYS A 51 -10.36 10.84 -7.22
C LYS A 51 -9.79 11.18 -5.84
N ARG A 52 -9.76 12.49 -5.51
CA ARG A 52 -9.40 12.98 -4.17
C ARG A 52 -10.46 12.58 -3.15
N MET A 53 -10.02 11.94 -2.08
CA MET A 53 -10.88 11.41 -1.02
C MET A 53 -10.18 11.52 0.33
N LEU A 54 -10.96 11.45 1.41
CA LEU A 54 -10.43 11.28 2.76
C LEU A 54 -9.81 9.88 2.89
N ILE A 55 -8.66 9.79 3.50
CA ILE A 55 -7.85 8.58 3.57
C ILE A 55 -7.74 8.00 4.99
N ALA A 56 -8.30 8.68 5.98
CA ALA A 56 -8.27 8.26 7.38
C ALA A 56 -6.84 7.85 7.83
N SER A 57 -6.72 6.85 8.68
CA SER A 57 -5.45 6.38 9.25
C SER A 57 -4.48 5.72 8.26
N THR A 58 -4.80 5.60 6.96
CA THR A 58 -3.79 5.21 5.97
C THR A 58 -2.73 6.30 5.80
N THR A 59 -3.01 7.54 6.19
CA THR A 59 -2.06 8.66 6.42
C THR A 59 -0.81 8.23 7.19
N LYS A 60 -0.96 7.33 8.14
CA LYS A 60 0.13 6.90 9.03
C LYS A 60 1.26 6.14 8.32
N LEU A 61 1.06 5.74 7.05
CA LEU A 61 2.16 5.24 6.21
C LEU A 61 3.14 6.36 5.89
N MET A 62 2.65 7.56 5.51
CA MET A 62 3.50 8.72 5.29
C MET A 62 4.18 9.16 6.59
N THR A 63 3.44 9.17 7.69
CA THR A 63 3.99 9.49 9.01
C THR A 63 5.12 8.56 9.40
N ALA A 64 4.96 7.25 9.18
CA ALA A 64 6.00 6.27 9.47
C ALA A 64 7.23 6.43 8.57
N LEU A 65 7.03 6.67 7.28
CA LEU A 65 8.10 6.85 6.31
C LEU A 65 8.94 8.10 6.65
N VAL A 66 8.30 9.24 6.87
CA VAL A 66 8.98 10.49 7.25
C VAL A 66 9.71 10.34 8.58
N ALA A 67 9.09 9.71 9.58
CA ALA A 67 9.72 9.50 10.88
C ALA A 67 11.01 8.66 10.78
N LEU A 68 11.03 7.65 9.93
CA LEU A 68 12.22 6.82 9.69
C LEU A 68 13.33 7.55 8.94
N GLU A 69 12.98 8.44 8.03
CA GLU A 69 13.97 9.25 7.31
C GLU A 69 14.63 10.31 8.19
N GLN A 70 13.91 10.79 9.22
CA GLN A 70 14.35 11.91 10.04
C GLN A 70 14.91 11.48 11.41
N GLY A 71 14.55 10.30 11.90
CA GLY A 71 14.90 9.84 13.23
C GLY A 71 15.60 8.48 13.26
N GLY A 72 16.48 8.27 14.24
CA GLY A 72 17.05 6.96 14.53
C GLY A 72 16.05 6.07 15.28
N LEU A 73 15.97 4.78 14.96
CA LEU A 73 15.05 3.82 15.63
C LEU A 73 15.15 3.84 17.16
N GLN A 74 16.34 4.07 17.69
CA GLN A 74 16.61 4.08 19.12
C GLN A 74 16.49 5.49 19.74
N GLN A 75 16.10 6.50 18.95
CA GLN A 75 15.83 7.83 19.48
C GLN A 75 14.71 7.75 20.51
N GLU A 76 14.99 8.19 21.74
CA GLU A 76 13.98 8.28 22.78
C GLU A 76 13.12 9.54 22.60
N ILE A 77 11.82 9.35 22.68
CA ILE A 77 10.80 10.40 22.63
C ILE A 77 10.08 10.41 23.96
N THR A 78 10.03 11.58 24.59
CA THR A 78 9.29 11.79 25.84
C THR A 78 7.84 12.16 25.50
N VAL A 79 6.92 11.33 25.94
CA VAL A 79 5.47 11.56 25.76
C VAL A 79 5.02 12.74 26.60
N THR A 80 4.28 13.65 26.00
CA THR A 80 3.68 14.82 26.67
C THR A 80 2.15 14.75 26.66
N GLY A 81 1.49 15.62 27.43
CA GLY A 81 0.03 15.77 27.36
C GLY A 81 -0.49 16.19 25.98
N GLY A 82 0.34 16.89 25.20
CA GLY A 82 0.02 17.31 23.83
C GLY A 82 -0.06 16.17 22.81
N HIS A 83 0.45 14.98 23.15
CA HIS A 83 0.35 13.80 22.28
C HIS A 83 -0.95 13.01 22.47
N MET A 84 -1.77 13.39 23.45
CA MET A 84 -3.06 12.73 23.65
C MET A 84 -4.04 13.14 22.56
N ALA A 85 -4.63 12.15 21.90
CA ALA A 85 -5.57 12.35 20.80
C ALA A 85 -6.74 11.39 20.94
N GLU A 86 -7.90 11.82 20.45
CA GLU A 86 -9.07 10.96 20.34
C GLU A 86 -8.92 9.88 19.26
N GLY A 87 -9.75 8.85 19.35
CA GLY A 87 -9.78 7.73 18.39
C GLY A 87 -8.83 6.59 18.80
N SER A 88 -8.24 5.92 17.80
CA SER A 88 -7.34 4.78 18.05
C SER A 88 -6.08 5.21 18.80
N SER A 89 -5.65 4.41 19.77
CA SER A 89 -4.53 4.73 20.66
C SER A 89 -3.69 3.49 20.97
N MET A 90 -2.40 3.67 21.20
CA MET A 90 -1.55 2.68 21.86
C MET A 90 -1.49 2.91 23.39
N TYR A 91 -2.29 3.83 23.89
CA TYR A 91 -2.42 4.19 25.31
C TYR A 91 -1.13 4.73 25.92
N LEU A 92 -0.57 5.75 25.26
CA LEU A 92 0.57 6.51 25.78
C LEU A 92 0.21 7.25 27.08
N ARG A 93 1.19 7.46 27.93
CA ARG A 93 1.03 8.22 29.18
C ARG A 93 2.03 9.37 29.23
N PRO A 94 1.62 10.56 29.59
CA PRO A 94 2.55 11.67 29.78
C PRO A 94 3.70 11.30 30.74
N GLY A 95 4.94 11.62 30.34
CA GLY A 95 6.16 11.27 31.07
C GLY A 95 6.80 9.95 30.66
N GLU A 96 6.11 9.09 29.88
CA GLU A 96 6.76 7.90 29.31
C GLU A 96 7.89 8.30 28.35
N LYS A 97 8.94 7.49 28.35
CA LYS A 97 10.01 7.56 27.35
C LYS A 97 9.99 6.28 26.50
N LEU A 98 9.81 6.45 25.22
CA LEU A 98 9.72 5.34 24.27
C LEU A 98 10.62 5.61 23.08
N THR A 99 11.17 4.55 22.52
CA THR A 99 11.96 4.64 21.28
C THR A 99 11.04 4.91 20.09
N LEU A 100 11.59 5.53 19.05
CA LEU A 100 10.89 5.71 17.78
C LEU A 100 10.38 4.36 17.24
N GLU A 101 11.18 3.29 17.35
CA GLU A 101 10.75 1.94 16.94
C GLU A 101 9.47 1.50 17.67
N THR A 102 9.39 1.70 18.99
CA THR A 102 8.19 1.38 19.77
C THR A 102 6.97 2.17 19.29
N LEU A 103 7.14 3.45 19.01
CA LEU A 103 6.07 4.31 18.51
C LEU A 103 5.62 3.90 17.11
N LEU A 104 6.53 3.46 16.22
CA LEU A 104 6.19 2.92 14.90
C LEU A 104 5.32 1.66 14.98
N TYR A 105 5.59 0.76 15.93
CA TYR A 105 4.71 -0.38 16.18
C TYR A 105 3.32 0.07 16.64
N GLY A 106 3.22 1.04 17.54
CA GLY A 106 1.94 1.61 17.96
C GLY A 106 1.18 2.28 16.82
N LEU A 107 1.91 3.03 15.99
CA LEU A 107 1.39 3.73 14.83
C LEU A 107 0.77 2.78 13.79
N LEU A 108 1.48 1.72 13.42
CA LEU A 108 1.07 0.83 12.33
C LEU A 108 0.14 -0.29 12.80
N LEU A 109 0.40 -0.94 13.93
CA LEU A 109 -0.40 -2.07 14.40
C LEU A 109 -1.72 -1.62 15.03
N SER A 110 -1.62 -0.72 16.02
CA SER A 110 -2.80 -0.24 16.78
C SER A 110 -3.42 1.02 16.20
N SER A 111 -2.84 1.57 15.12
CA SER A 111 -3.32 2.81 14.50
C SER A 111 -3.32 4.00 15.48
N GLY A 112 -2.39 4.02 16.48
CA GLY A 112 -2.37 5.02 17.54
C GLY A 112 -2.27 6.45 17.02
N ASN A 113 -3.28 7.29 17.32
CA ASN A 113 -3.25 8.71 17.03
C ASN A 113 -2.28 9.42 17.97
N ASP A 114 -2.19 8.95 19.20
CA ASP A 114 -1.20 9.35 20.20
C ASP A 114 0.24 9.06 19.71
N ALA A 115 0.49 7.88 19.17
CA ALA A 115 1.78 7.55 18.56
C ALA A 115 2.09 8.44 17.36
N ALA A 116 1.09 8.75 16.51
CA ALA A 116 1.27 9.63 15.37
C ALA A 116 1.71 11.04 15.77
N LEU A 117 1.16 11.58 16.86
CA LEU A 117 1.60 12.87 17.40
C LEU A 117 3.00 12.76 18.05
N ALA A 118 3.24 11.70 18.83
CA ALA A 118 4.52 11.52 19.50
C ALA A 118 5.71 11.39 18.55
N VAL A 119 5.56 10.71 17.40
CA VAL A 119 6.66 10.58 16.43
C VAL A 119 7.04 11.91 15.79
N THR A 120 6.16 12.91 15.79
CA THR A 120 6.49 14.24 15.23
C THR A 120 7.59 14.97 16.00
N GLU A 121 7.85 14.56 17.25
CA GLU A 121 8.93 15.12 18.09
C GLU A 121 10.32 14.85 17.51
N CYS A 122 10.49 13.86 16.63
CA CYS A 122 11.76 13.63 15.94
C CYS A 122 12.17 14.82 15.05
N MET A 123 11.21 15.71 14.72
CA MET A 123 11.43 16.94 13.95
C MET A 123 11.05 18.23 14.71
N GLY A 124 10.87 18.15 16.04
CA GLY A 124 10.48 19.31 16.85
C GLY A 124 8.99 19.67 16.78
N GLY A 125 8.12 18.70 16.51
CA GLY A 125 6.68 18.82 16.60
C GLY A 125 5.92 18.72 15.29
N THR A 126 4.60 18.86 15.39
CA THR A 126 3.67 18.56 14.29
C THR A 126 3.82 19.47 13.07
N VAL A 127 4.06 20.77 13.26
CA VAL A 127 4.09 21.73 12.15
C VAL A 127 5.23 21.42 11.15
N PRO A 128 6.51 21.35 11.57
CA PRO A 128 7.58 20.99 10.63
C PRO A 128 7.44 19.56 10.09
N PHE A 129 6.87 18.64 10.88
CA PHE A 129 6.65 17.28 10.44
C PHE A 129 5.62 17.18 9.30
N VAL A 130 4.47 17.86 9.41
CA VAL A 130 3.45 17.90 8.35
C VAL A 130 3.98 18.59 7.09
N ALA A 131 4.78 19.65 7.24
CA ALA A 131 5.45 20.25 6.09
C ALA A 131 6.33 19.23 5.36
N ARG A 132 7.12 18.44 6.10
CA ARG A 132 7.96 17.36 5.52
C ARG A 132 7.13 16.24 4.88
N MET A 133 5.95 15.90 5.44
CA MET A 133 5.03 14.93 4.81
C MET A 133 4.60 15.40 3.41
N ASN A 134 4.29 16.69 3.25
CA ASN A 134 3.90 17.24 1.96
C ASN A 134 5.07 17.36 0.98
N GLU A 135 6.27 17.69 1.46
CA GLU A 135 7.49 17.62 0.64
C GLU A 135 7.75 16.19 0.14
N LYS A 136 7.62 15.19 1.03
CA LYS A 136 7.77 13.77 0.67
C LYS A 136 6.69 13.33 -0.33
N ALA A 137 5.46 13.80 -0.21
CA ALA A 137 4.42 13.54 -1.18
C ALA A 137 4.82 14.06 -2.58
N ALA A 138 5.37 15.27 -2.66
CA ALA A 138 5.87 15.82 -3.92
C ALA A 138 7.04 15.00 -4.47
N GLU A 139 8.01 14.58 -3.63
CA GLU A 139 9.13 13.71 -4.03
C GLU A 139 8.65 12.38 -4.62
N LEU A 140 7.54 11.82 -4.12
CA LEU A 140 6.94 10.58 -4.59
C LEU A 140 6.00 10.77 -5.79
N GLY A 141 5.82 12.00 -6.29
CA GLY A 141 4.90 12.31 -7.38
C GLY A 141 3.42 12.12 -7.01
N MET A 142 3.08 12.36 -5.74
CA MET A 142 1.70 12.32 -5.23
C MET A 142 1.00 13.66 -5.48
N GLU A 143 0.69 13.96 -6.74
CA GLU A 143 0.24 15.29 -7.18
C GLU A 143 -1.17 15.67 -6.69
N ASN A 144 -1.95 14.67 -6.29
CA ASN A 144 -3.32 14.85 -5.80
C ASN A 144 -3.45 14.59 -4.30
N THR A 145 -2.40 14.89 -3.53
CA THR A 145 -2.32 14.60 -2.10
C THR A 145 -1.94 15.85 -1.30
N HIS A 146 -2.58 16.03 -0.17
CA HIS A 146 -2.19 17.01 0.84
C HIS A 146 -2.46 16.47 2.23
N PHE A 147 -1.46 16.55 3.11
CA PHE A 147 -1.54 16.16 4.51
C PHE A 147 -1.71 17.40 5.39
N ALA A 148 -2.77 17.44 6.20
CA ALA A 148 -3.00 18.48 7.19
C ALA A 148 -2.59 18.06 8.62
N ASN A 149 -2.46 16.74 8.85
CA ASN A 149 -2.11 16.18 10.15
C ASN A 149 -1.40 14.81 9.99
N PRO A 150 -0.70 14.32 11.03
CA PRO A 150 0.06 13.07 10.93
C PRO A 150 -0.77 11.80 11.24
N ASN A 151 -2.01 11.91 11.69
CA ASN A 151 -2.83 10.79 12.17
C ASN A 151 -3.98 10.40 11.25
N GLY A 152 -4.39 11.28 10.31
CA GLY A 152 -5.47 11.03 9.36
C GLY A 152 -6.87 11.31 9.92
N LEU A 153 -6.98 12.17 10.93
CA LEU A 153 -8.27 12.73 11.31
C LEU A 153 -8.81 13.62 10.21
N ASP A 154 -10.13 13.66 10.10
CA ASP A 154 -10.81 14.38 9.02
C ASP A 154 -10.51 15.89 9.06
N ASP A 155 -10.11 16.44 7.92
CA ASP A 155 -9.86 17.86 7.70
C ASP A 155 -10.11 18.15 6.21
N GLU A 156 -10.66 19.30 5.88
CA GLU A 156 -10.98 19.66 4.48
C GLU A 156 -9.73 19.74 3.60
N ALA A 157 -8.58 20.07 4.19
CA ALA A 157 -7.29 20.10 3.51
C ALA A 157 -6.56 18.77 3.54
N HIS A 158 -7.13 17.69 4.12
CA HIS A 158 -6.49 16.38 4.25
C HIS A 158 -7.08 15.37 3.28
N TYR A 159 -6.41 15.13 2.17
CA TYR A 159 -6.89 14.23 1.13
C TYR A 159 -5.74 13.54 0.38
N SER A 160 -6.08 12.46 -0.29
CA SER A 160 -5.23 11.77 -1.27
C SER A 160 -6.10 11.05 -2.30
N THR A 161 -5.47 10.29 -3.17
CA THR A 161 -6.11 9.42 -4.15
C THR A 161 -5.66 7.98 -3.96
N ALA A 162 -6.39 7.00 -4.51
CA ALA A 162 -5.98 5.61 -4.43
C ALA A 162 -4.64 5.39 -5.17
N GLU A 163 -4.42 6.08 -6.29
CA GLU A 163 -3.18 6.00 -7.05
C GLU A 163 -1.99 6.58 -6.27
N ASP A 164 -2.12 7.77 -5.69
CA ASP A 164 -1.05 8.38 -4.89
C ASP A 164 -0.73 7.54 -3.65
N MET A 165 -1.75 6.97 -3.00
CA MET A 165 -1.53 6.05 -1.88
C MET A 165 -0.84 4.75 -2.31
N ALA A 166 -1.00 4.30 -3.56
CA ALA A 166 -0.26 3.16 -4.09
C ALA A 166 1.23 3.50 -4.30
N LYS A 167 1.55 4.71 -4.79
CA LYS A 167 2.94 5.20 -4.87
C LYS A 167 3.59 5.24 -3.49
N LEU A 168 2.90 5.79 -2.50
CA LEU A 168 3.36 5.81 -1.11
C LEU A 168 3.59 4.39 -0.56
N ALA A 169 2.68 3.47 -0.84
CA ALA A 169 2.77 2.09 -0.39
C ALA A 169 3.99 1.37 -0.99
N ALA A 170 4.27 1.56 -2.28
CA ALA A 170 5.46 1.00 -2.92
C ALA A 170 6.74 1.53 -2.25
N ALA A 171 6.86 2.85 -2.06
CA ALA A 171 8.00 3.47 -1.37
C ALA A 171 8.14 2.98 0.09
N ALA A 172 7.03 2.84 0.81
CA ALA A 172 7.05 2.33 2.19
C ALA A 172 7.54 0.87 2.27
N MET A 173 7.26 0.06 1.24
CA MET A 173 7.70 -1.34 1.19
C MET A 173 9.16 -1.52 0.79
N ASP A 174 9.80 -0.50 0.25
CA ASP A 174 11.25 -0.50 0.00
C ASP A 174 12.06 -0.29 1.29
N ASP A 175 11.45 0.29 2.33
CA ASP A 175 12.08 0.40 3.64
C ASP A 175 11.95 -0.90 4.44
N PRO A 176 13.07 -1.57 4.80
CA PRO A 176 13.03 -2.86 5.49
C PRO A 176 12.45 -2.78 6.90
N VAL A 177 12.51 -1.63 7.56
CA VAL A 177 11.93 -1.43 8.90
C VAL A 177 10.42 -1.31 8.80
N LEU A 178 9.91 -0.48 7.88
CA LEU A 178 8.47 -0.38 7.64
C LEU A 178 7.87 -1.72 7.24
N ARG A 179 8.52 -2.41 6.33
CA ARG A 179 8.11 -3.75 5.91
C ARG A 179 8.02 -4.71 7.11
N ARG A 180 9.05 -4.76 7.96
CA ARG A 180 9.07 -5.58 9.16
C ARG A 180 7.94 -5.22 10.12
N VAL A 181 7.76 -3.93 10.42
CA VAL A 181 6.71 -3.47 11.35
C VAL A 181 5.33 -3.75 10.78
N ALA A 182 5.07 -3.38 9.53
CA ALA A 182 3.75 -3.53 8.90
C ALA A 182 3.33 -4.99 8.73
N SER A 183 4.27 -5.92 8.52
CA SER A 183 4.00 -7.36 8.41
C SER A 183 3.84 -8.08 9.75
N THR A 184 4.16 -7.41 10.86
CA THR A 184 4.03 -7.98 12.20
C THR A 184 2.57 -8.11 12.60
N ARG A 185 2.11 -9.32 12.95
CA ARG A 185 0.73 -9.58 13.41
C ARG A 185 0.52 -9.14 14.85
N THR A 186 1.48 -9.42 15.72
CA THR A 186 1.43 -9.04 17.13
C THR A 186 2.85 -8.78 17.63
N ALA A 187 3.02 -7.69 18.37
CA ALA A 187 4.30 -7.34 19.00
C ALA A 187 4.11 -7.12 20.51
N ARG A 188 5.10 -7.55 21.29
CA ARG A 188 5.22 -7.17 22.71
C ARG A 188 6.38 -6.18 22.82
N ILE A 189 6.06 -4.91 22.94
CA ILE A 189 7.03 -3.82 22.90
C ILE A 189 6.55 -2.63 23.77
N GLY A 190 7.46 -1.91 24.41
CA GLY A 190 7.12 -0.76 25.24
C GLY A 190 6.13 -1.11 26.37
N GLY A 191 6.22 -2.31 26.95
CA GLY A 191 5.31 -2.79 28.00
C GLY A 191 3.88 -3.07 27.53
N ARG A 192 3.63 -3.14 26.21
CA ARG A 192 2.31 -3.34 25.59
C ARG A 192 2.31 -4.57 24.69
N THR A 193 1.12 -5.17 24.51
CA THR A 193 0.86 -6.12 23.45
C THR A 193 0.02 -5.41 22.38
N LEU A 194 0.60 -5.23 21.20
CA LEU A 194 0.00 -4.53 20.07
C LEU A 194 -0.39 -5.54 19.00
N THR A 195 -1.63 -5.50 18.54
CA THR A 195 -2.14 -6.41 17.50
C THR A 195 -2.46 -5.61 16.23
N ASN A 196 -1.99 -6.11 15.11
CA ASN A 196 -2.22 -5.48 13.82
C ASN A 196 -3.68 -5.63 13.39
N HIS A 197 -4.30 -4.52 13.03
CA HIS A 197 -5.69 -4.48 12.56
C HIS A 197 -5.85 -5.05 11.14
N ASN A 198 -4.77 -5.21 10.38
CA ASN A 198 -4.81 -5.73 9.02
C ASN A 198 -5.04 -7.24 8.99
N LYS A 199 -6.30 -7.65 8.73
CA LYS A 199 -6.69 -9.06 8.65
C LYS A 199 -6.14 -9.78 7.42
N LEU A 200 -5.69 -9.05 6.38
CA LEU A 200 -5.11 -9.67 5.18
C LEU A 200 -3.82 -10.42 5.48
N LEU A 201 -3.08 -10.05 6.54
CA LEU A 201 -1.89 -10.77 6.99
C LEU A 201 -2.14 -12.26 7.31
N SER A 202 -3.41 -12.65 7.53
CA SER A 202 -3.80 -14.04 7.78
C SER A 202 -4.74 -14.61 6.73
N ARG A 203 -5.21 -13.80 5.77
CA ARG A 203 -6.22 -14.19 4.78
C ARG A 203 -5.68 -14.30 3.37
N VAL A 204 -4.66 -13.48 3.03
CA VAL A 204 -4.09 -13.41 1.69
C VAL A 204 -2.67 -13.96 1.73
N GLU A 205 -2.41 -14.95 0.90
CA GLU A 205 -1.07 -15.51 0.74
C GLU A 205 -0.11 -14.44 0.24
N GLY A 206 1.09 -14.37 0.85
CA GLY A 206 2.10 -13.38 0.51
C GLY A 206 1.82 -11.98 1.02
N CYS A 207 0.72 -11.71 1.77
CA CYS A 207 0.45 -10.39 2.31
C CYS A 207 1.52 -9.97 3.32
N VAL A 208 2.13 -8.81 3.10
CA VAL A 208 3.21 -8.23 3.92
C VAL A 208 2.82 -6.92 4.60
N GLY A 209 1.57 -6.53 4.54
CA GLY A 209 1.07 -5.31 5.21
C GLY A 209 -0.09 -4.71 4.42
N LEU A 210 -0.46 -3.46 4.62
CA LEU A 210 0.16 -2.30 5.27
C LEU A 210 -0.77 -1.70 6.35
N LYS A 211 -1.73 -0.83 5.94
CA LYS A 211 -2.47 0.02 6.88
C LYS A 211 -3.95 0.07 6.59
N THR A 212 -4.76 -0.06 7.64
CA THR A 212 -6.20 0.15 7.66
C THR A 212 -6.54 1.57 8.10
N GLY A 213 -7.67 2.11 7.64
CA GLY A 213 -8.20 3.37 8.12
C GLY A 213 -9.72 3.36 8.18
N TYR A 214 -10.26 4.19 9.07
CA TYR A 214 -11.70 4.43 9.18
C TYR A 214 -11.96 5.74 9.91
N THR A 215 -12.80 6.56 9.33
CA THR A 215 -13.57 7.61 10.00
C THR A 215 -15.01 7.55 9.50
N LYS A 216 -15.92 8.26 10.16
CA LYS A 216 -17.32 8.31 9.67
C LYS A 216 -17.44 8.97 8.29
N ALA A 217 -16.60 9.95 8.00
CA ALA A 217 -16.63 10.67 6.73
C ALA A 217 -15.88 9.91 5.63
N ALA A 218 -14.70 9.35 5.92
CA ALA A 218 -13.91 8.58 4.95
C ALA A 218 -14.51 7.22 4.60
N GLY A 219 -15.29 6.62 5.51
CA GLY A 219 -15.59 5.19 5.41
C GLY A 219 -14.36 4.33 5.68
N ARG A 220 -14.40 3.04 5.30
CA ARG A 220 -13.24 2.14 5.43
C ARG A 220 -12.25 2.42 4.31
N THR A 221 -10.98 2.45 4.65
CA THR A 221 -9.86 2.61 3.73
C THR A 221 -8.82 1.54 4.02
N LEU A 222 -8.23 0.98 2.98
CA LEU A 222 -7.22 -0.05 3.12
C LEU A 222 -6.11 0.15 2.09
N VAL A 223 -4.88 0.10 2.58
CA VAL A 223 -3.67 0.00 1.76
C VAL A 223 -2.99 -1.30 2.12
N SER A 224 -2.71 -2.14 1.15
CA SER A 224 -2.03 -3.41 1.39
C SER A 224 -0.98 -3.72 0.32
N CYS A 225 -0.08 -4.64 0.64
CA CYS A 225 0.92 -5.17 -0.27
C CYS A 225 0.97 -6.69 -0.12
N ALA A 226 1.12 -7.39 -1.24
CA ALA A 226 1.35 -8.82 -1.26
C ALA A 226 2.45 -9.18 -2.26
N GLU A 227 3.21 -10.24 -1.96
CA GLU A 227 4.32 -10.72 -2.77
C GLU A 227 4.20 -12.21 -3.02
N ARG A 228 4.31 -12.62 -4.28
CA ARG A 228 4.33 -14.02 -4.71
C ARG A 228 5.32 -14.18 -5.85
N ASP A 229 6.18 -15.17 -5.77
CA ASP A 229 7.12 -15.54 -6.84
C ASP A 229 7.94 -14.37 -7.41
N GLY A 230 8.30 -13.39 -6.58
CA GLY A 230 9.08 -12.22 -6.98
C GLY A 230 8.24 -11.10 -7.62
N VAL A 231 6.92 -11.25 -7.70
CA VAL A 231 5.99 -10.17 -8.08
C VAL A 231 5.47 -9.50 -6.82
N ARG A 232 5.54 -8.18 -6.76
CA ARG A 232 5.06 -7.36 -5.64
C ARG A 232 3.91 -6.46 -6.11
N LEU A 233 2.72 -6.68 -5.52
CA LEU A 233 1.51 -5.94 -5.84
C LEU A 233 1.07 -5.08 -4.66
N VAL A 234 0.62 -3.87 -4.95
CA VAL A 234 -0.02 -2.96 -4.01
C VAL A 234 -1.48 -2.79 -4.39
N ALA A 235 -2.37 -2.93 -3.43
CA ALA A 235 -3.79 -2.63 -3.57
C ALA A 235 -4.19 -1.51 -2.61
N VAL A 236 -5.01 -0.60 -3.10
CA VAL A 236 -5.61 0.50 -2.32
C VAL A 236 -7.09 0.55 -2.59
N THR A 237 -7.89 0.61 -1.53
CA THR A 237 -9.33 0.89 -1.62
C THR A 237 -9.72 2.02 -0.68
N LEU A 238 -10.57 2.94 -1.17
CA LEU A 238 -11.07 4.09 -0.43
C LEU A 238 -12.60 4.05 -0.41
N GLN A 239 -13.19 4.31 0.76
CA GLN A 239 -14.63 4.25 1.02
C GLN A 239 -15.21 2.90 0.57
N ASP A 240 -14.71 1.83 1.18
CA ASP A 240 -14.94 0.45 0.79
C ASP A 240 -15.86 -0.26 1.79
N GLY A 241 -16.90 -0.93 1.29
CA GLY A 241 -17.84 -1.70 2.10
C GLY A 241 -17.33 -3.10 2.47
N ASP A 242 -16.46 -3.69 1.65
CA ASP A 242 -15.97 -5.07 1.76
C ASP A 242 -14.45 -5.20 1.50
N ASP A 243 -13.68 -4.30 2.07
CA ASP A 243 -12.24 -4.12 1.85
C ASP A 243 -11.40 -5.41 1.86
N TRP A 244 -11.75 -6.38 2.73
CA TRP A 244 -10.99 -7.64 2.82
C TRP A 244 -11.17 -8.54 1.60
N ASN A 245 -12.40 -8.66 1.10
CA ASN A 245 -12.71 -9.49 -0.06
C ASN A 245 -12.30 -8.79 -1.35
N ASP A 246 -12.48 -7.47 -1.43
CA ASP A 246 -12.08 -6.66 -2.58
C ASP A 246 -10.57 -6.76 -2.80
N HIS A 247 -9.75 -6.57 -1.75
CA HIS A 247 -8.31 -6.75 -1.85
C HIS A 247 -7.89 -8.18 -2.21
N ALA A 248 -8.54 -9.20 -1.63
CA ALA A 248 -8.25 -10.60 -1.98
C ALA A 248 -8.53 -10.87 -3.46
N SER A 249 -9.64 -10.37 -3.99
CA SER A 249 -10.04 -10.52 -5.41
C SER A 249 -9.07 -9.78 -6.33
N LEU A 250 -8.67 -8.56 -5.99
CA LEU A 250 -7.67 -7.79 -6.73
C LEU A 250 -6.34 -8.54 -6.81
N TYR A 251 -5.85 -9.11 -5.71
CA TYR A 251 -4.60 -9.88 -5.71
C TYR A 251 -4.70 -11.15 -6.55
N GLU A 252 -5.79 -11.92 -6.42
CA GLU A 252 -5.97 -13.12 -7.23
C GLU A 252 -5.98 -12.80 -8.74
N GLN A 253 -6.61 -11.69 -9.13
CA GLN A 253 -6.55 -11.23 -10.52
C GLN A 253 -5.13 -10.80 -10.92
N GLY A 254 -4.48 -9.96 -10.11
CA GLY A 254 -3.16 -9.42 -10.42
C GLY A 254 -2.10 -10.50 -10.57
N PHE A 255 -2.01 -11.44 -9.63
CA PHE A 255 -1.07 -12.56 -9.70
C PHE A 255 -1.41 -13.58 -10.81
N ARG A 256 -2.64 -13.60 -11.30
CA ARG A 256 -3.00 -14.39 -12.48
C ARG A 256 -2.47 -13.76 -13.76
N VAL A 257 -2.51 -12.43 -13.85
CA VAL A 257 -2.06 -11.66 -15.03
C VAL A 257 -0.53 -11.51 -15.05
N LEU A 258 0.08 -11.21 -13.89
CA LEU A 258 1.53 -11.09 -13.73
C LEU A 258 2.10 -12.41 -13.23
N ARG A 259 2.50 -13.27 -14.17
CA ARG A 259 3.29 -14.46 -13.83
C ARG A 259 4.75 -14.17 -14.13
N PRO A 260 5.69 -14.53 -13.23
CA PRO A 260 7.10 -14.43 -13.55
C PRO A 260 7.38 -15.34 -14.76
N VAL A 261 7.84 -14.76 -15.84
CA VAL A 261 8.40 -15.53 -16.94
C VAL A 261 9.76 -16.00 -16.47
N LYS A 262 9.91 -17.29 -16.16
CA LYS A 262 11.24 -17.87 -15.98
C LYS A 262 11.99 -17.60 -17.28
N ALA A 263 12.96 -16.68 -17.25
CA ALA A 263 13.88 -16.48 -18.34
C ALA A 263 14.58 -17.83 -18.59
N VAL A 264 14.19 -18.50 -19.66
CA VAL A 264 14.68 -19.82 -20.00
C VAL A 264 16.14 -19.69 -20.38
N GLU A 265 16.97 -20.41 -19.64
CA GLU A 265 18.29 -20.98 -19.98
C GLU A 265 19.25 -20.15 -20.85
N ARG A 266 20.49 -20.09 -20.37
CA ARG A 266 21.75 -19.68 -21.02
C ARG A 266 21.70 -19.68 -22.55
N GLY A 267 21.44 -18.54 -23.15
CA GLY A 267 21.46 -18.34 -24.60
C GLY A 267 20.59 -17.19 -25.09
N LEU A 268 19.57 -16.77 -24.33
CA LEU A 268 18.62 -15.73 -24.74
C LEU A 268 18.88 -14.34 -24.11
N HIS A 269 19.84 -14.21 -23.20
CA HIS A 269 20.19 -12.93 -22.57
C HIS A 269 20.62 -11.82 -23.56
N LEU A 270 21.15 -12.18 -24.72
CA LEU A 270 21.58 -11.22 -25.74
C LEU A 270 20.42 -10.70 -26.62
N ALA A 271 19.31 -11.40 -26.70
CA ALA A 271 18.16 -10.98 -27.51
C ALA A 271 17.21 -10.04 -26.78
N ALA A 272 17.06 -10.21 -25.47
CA ALA A 272 16.19 -9.37 -24.64
C ALA A 272 16.78 -7.94 -24.45
N GLU A 273 18.10 -7.81 -24.24
CA GLU A 273 18.75 -6.49 -24.13
C GLU A 273 18.70 -5.67 -25.42
N ARG A 274 18.63 -6.31 -26.61
CA ARG A 274 18.48 -5.59 -27.88
C ARG A 274 17.06 -5.11 -28.15
N ALA A 275 16.05 -5.80 -27.63
CA ALA A 275 14.65 -5.38 -27.78
C ALA A 275 14.29 -4.14 -26.93
N ILE A 276 14.98 -3.94 -25.79
CA ILE A 276 14.75 -2.80 -24.88
C ILE A 276 15.50 -1.54 -25.34
N ARG A 277 16.55 -1.65 -26.18
CA ARG A 277 17.34 -0.51 -26.67
C ARG A 277 16.98 -0.06 -28.10
N GLY A 278 15.96 -0.63 -28.71
CA GLY A 278 15.56 -0.38 -30.11
C GLY A 278 14.14 0.13 -30.29
N GLY A 279 13.52 0.74 -29.24
CA GLY A 279 12.21 1.36 -29.33
C GLY A 279 12.26 2.83 -29.00
#